data_0e129574ed91b49f3956d5dfe92b794f
#
_entry.id   0e129574ed91b49f3956d5dfe92b794f
#
_cell.length_a   1.000
_cell.length_b   1.000
_cell.length_c   1.000
_cell.angle_alpha   90.00
_cell.angle_beta   90.00
_cell.angle_gamma   90.00
#
_symmetry.space_group_name_H-M   'P 1'
#
loop_
_entity.id
_entity.type
_entity.pdbx_description
1 polymer ?
#
loop_
_entity_poly.entity_id
_entity_poly.type
_entity_poly.pdbx_seq_one_letter_code
_entity_poly.pdbx_strand_id
1 'polypeptide(L)'
;MKVITIKEPYAILIKNNVKLIETRSWKTSYRGKLYIHASLIKNNKINDEIKMYYNEEDLKMGYIICKCNLVDCIYMSESFINNLKKDNYIEYLCGNYEIGRYAWILKNVKILKYPIKVKGKLGIWNYDR
;
A
#
# COMPACT_ATOMS: atom_id res chain seq x y z
N MET A 1 11.31 5.97 -12.38
CA MET A 1 10.11 5.34 -11.80
C MET A 1 9.86 5.94 -10.42
N LYS A 2 8.66 6.34 -10.15
CA LYS A 2 8.23 6.76 -8.82
C LYS A 2 7.88 5.53 -8.01
N VAL A 3 8.47 5.40 -6.83
CA VAL A 3 8.36 4.20 -5.97
C VAL A 3 7.98 4.61 -4.56
N ILE A 4 7.19 3.79 -3.89
CA ILE A 4 6.94 3.92 -2.45
C ILE A 4 7.27 2.59 -1.78
N THR A 5 7.92 2.66 -0.61
CA THR A 5 8.26 1.49 0.18
C THR A 5 7.19 1.25 1.24
N ILE A 6 6.63 0.05 1.24
CA ILE A 6 5.51 -0.32 2.09
C ILE A 6 5.85 -1.58 2.88
N LYS A 7 5.55 -1.59 4.17
CA LYS A 7 5.78 -2.75 5.04
C LYS A 7 4.95 -3.95 4.59
N GLU A 8 5.50 -5.14 4.75
CA GLU A 8 4.71 -6.35 4.57
C GLU A 8 3.86 -6.64 5.81
N PRO A 9 2.68 -7.23 5.68
CA PRO A 9 2.11 -7.81 4.44
C PRO A 9 1.35 -6.80 3.56
N TYR A 10 1.39 -5.52 3.86
CA TYR A 10 0.58 -4.54 3.14
C TYR A 10 1.00 -4.42 1.66
N ALA A 11 2.29 -4.58 1.36
CA ALA A 11 2.76 -4.54 -0.02
C ALA A 11 2.17 -5.70 -0.84
N ILE A 12 2.21 -6.92 -0.32
CA ILE A 12 1.62 -8.06 -1.03
C ILE A 12 0.10 -7.97 -1.12
N LEU A 13 -0.55 -7.37 -0.13
CA LEU A 13 -2.00 -7.16 -0.17
C LEU A 13 -2.39 -6.18 -1.30
N ILE A 14 -1.55 -5.19 -1.60
CA ILE A 14 -1.74 -4.34 -2.77
C ILE A 14 -1.56 -5.16 -4.04
N LYS A 15 -0.49 -5.93 -4.13
CA LYS A 15 -0.21 -6.81 -5.27
C LYS A 15 -1.37 -7.76 -5.53
N ASN A 16 -2.00 -8.28 -4.49
CA ASN A 16 -3.12 -9.22 -4.58
C ASN A 16 -4.49 -8.53 -4.78
N ASN A 17 -4.51 -7.22 -4.97
CA ASN A 17 -5.74 -6.43 -5.17
C ASN A 17 -6.70 -6.43 -3.97
N VAL A 18 -6.20 -6.71 -2.78
CA VAL A 18 -6.98 -6.69 -1.54
C VAL A 18 -6.95 -5.30 -0.91
N LYS A 19 -5.76 -4.69 -0.89
CA LYS A 19 -5.55 -3.34 -0.35
C LYS A 19 -5.38 -2.36 -1.49
N LEU A 20 -6.30 -1.40 -1.62
CA LEU A 20 -6.27 -0.38 -2.67
C LEU A 20 -6.18 1.04 -2.11
N ILE A 21 -5.94 1.17 -0.80
CA ILE A 21 -5.71 2.45 -0.14
C ILE A 21 -4.45 2.34 0.72
N GLU A 22 -3.47 3.21 0.46
CA GLU A 22 -2.32 3.37 1.33
C GLU A 22 -2.60 4.53 2.27
N THR A 23 -2.28 4.36 3.56
CA THR A 23 -2.56 5.37 4.59
C THR A 23 -1.27 6.00 5.07
N ARG A 24 -1.20 7.33 5.05
CA ARG A 24 -0.03 8.11 5.46
C ARG A 24 -0.46 9.31 6.31
N SER A 25 0.44 9.78 7.16
CA SER A 25 0.18 10.96 7.99
C SER A 25 0.30 12.26 7.21
N TRP A 26 0.76 12.21 5.96
CA TRP A 26 1.02 13.37 5.12
C TRP A 26 0.31 13.24 3.78
N LYS A 27 -0.02 14.39 3.20
CA LYS A 27 -0.72 14.46 1.94
C LYS A 27 0.28 14.54 0.79
N THR A 28 -0.05 13.94 -0.36
CA THR A 28 0.78 14.03 -1.55
C THR A 28 0.01 14.69 -2.69
N SER A 29 0.71 15.52 -3.46
CA SER A 29 0.19 16.08 -4.70
C SER A 29 0.50 15.21 -5.91
N TYR A 30 1.35 14.20 -5.75
CA TYR A 30 1.71 13.32 -6.86
C TYR A 30 0.49 12.51 -7.33
N ARG A 31 0.32 12.43 -8.64
CA ARG A 31 -0.69 11.56 -9.29
C ARG A 31 -0.02 10.85 -10.44
N GLY A 32 -0.40 9.60 -10.66
CA GLY A 32 0.12 8.82 -11.77
C GLY A 32 0.73 7.51 -11.34
N LYS A 33 1.59 6.96 -12.16
CA LYS A 33 2.18 5.63 -11.96
C LYS A 33 3.03 5.60 -10.69
N LEU A 34 2.78 4.58 -9.87
CA LEU A 34 3.49 4.38 -8.61
C LEU A 34 3.87 2.90 -8.50
N TYR A 35 5.15 2.64 -8.31
CA TYR A 35 5.67 1.29 -8.08
C TYR A 35 5.69 1.00 -6.59
N ILE A 36 5.37 -0.22 -6.22
CA ILE A 36 5.31 -0.66 -4.82
C ILE A 36 6.53 -1.50 -4.51
N HIS A 37 7.34 -1.02 -3.57
CA HIS A 37 8.51 -1.71 -3.04
C HIS A 37 8.15 -2.33 -1.70
N ALA A 38 8.38 -3.63 -1.55
CA ALA A 38 8.14 -4.33 -0.29
C ALA A 38 9.33 -4.10 0.64
N SER A 39 9.07 -3.48 1.80
CA SER A 39 10.09 -3.18 2.80
C SER A 39 10.72 -4.46 3.36
N LEU A 40 11.93 -4.35 3.88
CA LEU A 40 12.54 -5.39 4.71
C LEU A 40 11.92 -5.46 6.10
N ILE A 41 11.05 -4.49 6.44
CA ILE A 41 10.37 -4.45 7.73
C ILE A 41 8.98 -5.04 7.56
N LYS A 42 8.61 -5.92 8.49
CA LYS A 42 7.32 -6.60 8.51
C LYS A 42 6.53 -6.15 9.72
N ASN A 43 5.24 -5.89 9.54
CA ASN A 43 4.35 -5.63 10.67
C ASN A 43 3.91 -6.98 11.26
N ASN A 44 4.25 -7.22 12.53
CA ASN A 44 3.93 -8.48 13.20
C ASN A 44 2.56 -8.48 13.87
N LYS A 45 1.93 -7.31 13.99
CA LYS A 45 0.60 -7.17 14.60
C LYS A 45 -0.47 -7.11 13.52
N ILE A 46 -0.71 -8.25 12.88
CA ILE A 46 -1.65 -8.35 11.77
C ILE A 46 -2.94 -8.96 12.24
N ASN A 47 -4.06 -8.36 11.85
CA ASN A 47 -5.38 -8.90 12.11
C ASN A 47 -5.55 -10.26 11.39
N ASP A 48 -6.06 -11.26 12.10
CA ASP A 48 -6.22 -12.61 11.55
C ASP A 48 -7.12 -12.62 10.31
N GLU A 49 -8.08 -11.71 10.22
CA GLU A 49 -9.01 -11.64 9.09
C GLU A 49 -8.31 -11.32 7.77
N ILE A 50 -7.17 -10.61 7.78
CA ILE A 50 -6.45 -10.31 6.55
C ILE A 50 -5.37 -11.33 6.20
N LYS A 51 -5.00 -12.20 7.14
CA LYS A 51 -3.99 -13.24 6.90
C LYS A 51 -4.42 -14.27 5.86
N MET A 52 -5.71 -14.41 5.63
CA MET A 52 -6.25 -15.34 4.64
C MET A 52 -6.05 -14.86 3.18
N TYR A 53 -5.62 -13.61 3.00
CA TYR A 53 -5.50 -13.02 1.66
C TYR A 53 -4.09 -13.07 1.08
N TYR A 54 -3.14 -13.68 1.78
CA TYR A 54 -1.77 -13.85 1.29
C TYR A 54 -1.11 -15.05 1.95
N ASN A 55 -0.02 -15.55 1.34
CA ASN A 55 0.83 -16.60 1.92
C ASN A 55 2.19 -16.00 2.29
N GLU A 56 2.70 -16.34 3.48
CA GLU A 56 4.00 -15.86 3.96
C GLU A 56 5.13 -16.17 2.97
N GLU A 57 5.09 -17.35 2.35
CA GLU A 57 6.11 -17.78 1.40
C GLU A 57 6.15 -16.96 0.12
N ASP A 58 5.11 -16.19 -0.16
CA ASP A 58 5.03 -15.35 -1.37
C ASP A 58 5.60 -13.95 -1.16
N LEU A 59 5.99 -13.61 0.06
CA LEU A 59 6.57 -12.29 0.36
C LEU A 59 7.91 -12.12 -0.35
N LYS A 60 8.10 -10.94 -0.97
CA LYS A 60 9.33 -10.57 -1.68
C LYS A 60 9.94 -9.31 -1.08
N MET A 61 10.30 -9.39 0.21
CA MET A 61 10.85 -8.24 0.93
C MET A 61 12.14 -7.75 0.28
N GLY A 62 12.26 -6.45 0.09
CA GLY A 62 13.39 -5.83 -0.58
C GLY A 62 13.24 -5.69 -2.09
N TYR A 63 12.08 -6.03 -2.65
CA TYR A 63 11.84 -5.98 -4.10
C TYR A 63 10.71 -5.01 -4.45
N ILE A 64 10.81 -4.40 -5.63
CA ILE A 64 9.65 -3.77 -6.27
C ILE A 64 8.83 -4.90 -6.87
N ILE A 65 7.56 -5.02 -6.47
CA ILE A 65 6.74 -6.21 -6.76
C ILE A 65 5.57 -5.94 -7.70
N CYS A 66 5.07 -4.70 -7.74
CA CYS A 66 3.94 -4.34 -8.58
C CYS A 66 3.95 -2.85 -8.85
N LYS A 67 3.05 -2.43 -9.73
CA LYS A 67 2.82 -1.01 -10.02
C LYS A 67 1.32 -0.74 -10.04
N CYS A 68 0.95 0.51 -9.81
CA CYS A 68 -0.43 0.95 -9.82
C CYS A 68 -0.48 2.41 -10.23
N ASN A 69 -1.67 3.00 -10.23
CA ASN A 69 -1.87 4.43 -10.40
C ASN A 69 -2.35 5.02 -9.09
N LEU A 70 -1.65 6.04 -8.59
CA LEU A 70 -2.10 6.88 -7.49
C LEU A 70 -3.05 7.92 -8.09
N VAL A 71 -4.34 7.79 -7.81
CA VAL A 71 -5.37 8.60 -8.50
C VAL A 71 -5.96 9.67 -7.62
N ASP A 72 -5.87 9.55 -6.31
CA ASP A 72 -6.43 10.53 -5.38
C ASP A 72 -5.74 10.45 -4.02
N CYS A 73 -5.86 11.52 -3.25
CA CYS A 73 -5.34 11.60 -1.88
C CYS A 73 -6.40 12.32 -1.04
N ILE A 74 -7.06 11.59 -0.17
CA ILE A 74 -8.24 12.06 0.55
C ILE A 74 -7.92 12.26 2.02
N TYR A 75 -8.29 13.42 2.56
CA TYR A 75 -8.22 13.68 4.00
C TYR A 75 -9.18 12.74 4.73
N MET A 76 -8.70 12.09 5.79
CA MET A 76 -9.53 11.19 6.59
C MET A 76 -10.35 11.98 7.60
N SER A 77 -11.61 12.23 7.25
CA SER A 77 -12.61 12.74 8.17
C SER A 77 -13.24 11.58 8.95
N GLU A 78 -13.98 11.89 10.01
CA GLU A 78 -14.73 10.89 10.74
C GLU A 78 -15.71 10.14 9.84
N SER A 79 -16.43 10.88 8.99
CA SER A 79 -17.40 10.26 8.07
C SER A 79 -16.72 9.37 7.03
N PHE A 80 -15.55 9.76 6.50
CA PHE A 80 -14.79 8.93 5.58
C PHE A 80 -14.42 7.59 6.23
N ILE A 81 -13.89 7.66 7.46
CA ILE A 81 -13.46 6.46 8.19
C ILE A 81 -14.65 5.55 8.49
N ASN A 82 -15.75 6.11 8.99
CA ASN A 82 -16.94 5.33 9.35
C ASN A 82 -17.57 4.67 8.12
N ASN A 83 -17.63 5.38 6.99
CA ASN A 83 -18.17 4.84 5.75
C ASN A 83 -17.29 3.71 5.22
N LEU A 84 -15.98 3.88 5.25
CA LEU A 84 -15.05 2.83 4.80
C LEU A 84 -15.18 1.58 5.67
N LYS A 85 -15.20 1.76 6.98
CA LYS A 85 -15.34 0.63 7.93
C LYS A 85 -16.63 -0.16 7.68
N LYS A 86 -17.71 0.54 7.35
CA LYS A 86 -19.00 -0.08 7.04
C LYS A 86 -19.02 -0.76 5.68
N ASP A 87 -18.49 -0.08 4.65
CA ASP A 87 -18.65 -0.50 3.26
C ASP A 87 -17.55 -1.45 2.79
N ASN A 88 -16.35 -1.37 3.38
CA ASN A 88 -15.21 -2.20 3.01
C ASN A 88 -14.34 -2.46 4.25
N TYR A 89 -14.78 -3.36 5.09
CA TYR A 89 -14.13 -3.64 6.36
C TYR A 89 -12.72 -4.21 6.18
N ILE A 90 -12.49 -5.02 5.16
CA ILE A 90 -11.15 -5.59 4.90
C ILE A 90 -10.15 -4.49 4.56
N GLU A 91 -10.54 -3.53 3.71
CA GLU A 91 -9.68 -2.38 3.42
C GLU A 91 -9.39 -1.57 4.69
N TYR A 92 -10.40 -1.39 5.53
CA TYR A 92 -10.24 -0.69 6.81
C TYR A 92 -9.19 -1.39 7.69
N LEU A 93 -9.20 -2.72 7.73
CA LEU A 93 -8.23 -3.49 8.53
C LEU A 93 -6.80 -3.43 7.95
N CYS A 94 -6.66 -3.06 6.68
CA CYS A 94 -5.36 -3.02 6.01
C CYS A 94 -4.64 -1.68 6.16
N GLY A 95 -5.13 -0.76 6.96
CA GLY A 95 -4.50 0.55 7.11
C GLY A 95 -4.66 1.15 8.48
N ASN A 96 -4.03 2.30 8.67
CA ASN A 96 -4.14 3.09 9.90
C ASN A 96 -5.08 4.27 9.64
N TYR A 97 -6.36 4.11 10.02
CA TYR A 97 -7.41 5.09 9.77
C TYR A 97 -7.67 5.91 11.02
N GLU A 98 -7.14 7.12 11.05
CA GLU A 98 -7.33 8.10 12.12
C GLU A 98 -7.64 9.45 11.50
N ILE A 99 -8.49 10.24 12.14
CA ILE A 99 -8.83 11.59 11.69
C ILE A 99 -7.54 12.40 11.51
N GLY A 100 -7.42 13.09 10.37
CA GLY A 100 -6.25 13.91 10.07
C GLY A 100 -5.17 13.23 9.25
N ARG A 101 -5.24 11.91 9.07
CA ARG A 101 -4.36 11.18 8.15
C ARG A 101 -4.89 11.27 6.72
N TYR A 102 -4.19 10.65 5.79
CA TYR A 102 -4.55 10.72 4.36
C TYR A 102 -4.66 9.34 3.76
N ALA A 103 -5.69 9.16 2.94
CA ALA A 103 -5.94 7.95 2.19
C ALA A 103 -5.50 8.16 0.74
N TRP A 104 -4.48 7.42 0.31
CA TRP A 104 -3.96 7.44 -1.05
C TRP A 104 -4.66 6.36 -1.85
N ILE A 105 -5.48 6.76 -2.81
CA ILE A 105 -6.32 5.84 -3.57
C ILE A 105 -5.53 5.28 -4.74
N LEU A 106 -5.41 3.95 -4.78
CA LEU A 106 -4.66 3.22 -5.79
C LEU A 106 -5.61 2.47 -6.71
N LYS A 107 -5.30 2.47 -8.01
CA LYS A 107 -6.06 1.74 -9.03
C LYS A 107 -5.12 1.06 -10.03
N ASN A 108 -5.66 0.10 -10.79
CA ASN A 108 -4.97 -0.55 -11.89
C ASN A 108 -3.67 -1.22 -11.45
N VAL A 109 -3.74 -2.03 -10.41
CA VAL A 109 -2.59 -2.79 -9.91
C VAL A 109 -2.17 -3.82 -10.95
N LYS A 110 -0.87 -3.83 -11.28
CA LYS A 110 -0.26 -4.80 -12.19
C LYS A 110 0.97 -5.41 -11.54
N ILE A 111 1.00 -6.73 -11.49
CA ILE A 111 2.14 -7.48 -10.94
C ILE A 111 3.32 -7.36 -11.89
N LEU A 112 4.52 -7.12 -11.35
CA LEU A 112 5.73 -7.16 -12.15
C LEU A 112 6.11 -8.61 -12.43
N LYS A 113 6.30 -8.94 -13.71
CA LYS A 113 6.76 -10.27 -14.10
C LYS A 113 8.13 -10.59 -13.49
N TYR A 114 8.99 -9.57 -13.45
CA TYR A 114 10.34 -9.68 -12.88
C TYR A 114 10.50 -8.66 -11.75
N PRO A 115 10.29 -9.06 -10.49
CA PRO A 115 10.51 -8.17 -9.34
C PRO A 115 11.93 -7.61 -9.34
N ILE A 116 12.10 -6.39 -8.87
CA ILE A 116 13.38 -5.68 -8.90
C ILE A 116 13.91 -5.56 -7.49
N LYS A 117 15.07 -6.18 -7.24
CA LYS A 117 15.74 -6.07 -5.95
C LYS A 117 16.41 -4.70 -5.85
N VAL A 118 16.04 -3.93 -4.85
CA VAL A 118 16.60 -2.59 -4.62
C VAL A 118 16.36 -2.18 -3.17
N LYS A 119 17.27 -1.34 -2.64
CA LYS A 119 17.13 -0.80 -1.30
C LYS A 119 16.02 0.24 -1.28
N GLY A 120 15.11 0.16 -0.29
CA GLY A 120 14.04 1.12 -0.12
C GLY A 120 14.52 2.46 0.39
N LYS A 121 13.69 3.49 0.20
CA LYS A 121 13.93 4.86 0.69
C LYS A 121 12.63 5.41 1.27
N LEU A 122 12.72 6.53 1.98
CA LEU A 122 11.56 7.19 2.58
C LEU A 122 10.73 7.93 1.53
N GLY A 123 9.43 8.03 1.79
CA GLY A 123 8.49 8.77 0.95
C GLY A 123 8.35 8.20 -0.46
N ILE A 124 7.95 9.05 -1.39
CA ILE A 124 7.97 8.70 -2.80
C ILE A 124 9.38 8.99 -3.34
N TRP A 125 10.03 7.97 -3.84
CA TRP A 125 11.41 8.07 -4.30
C TRP A 125 11.56 7.60 -5.75
N ASN A 126 12.68 7.98 -6.38
CA ASN A 126 12.93 7.63 -7.77
C ASN A 126 13.86 6.44 -7.87
N TYR A 127 13.54 5.52 -8.75
CA TYR A 127 14.42 4.42 -9.14
C TYR A 127 14.70 4.51 -10.63
N ASP A 128 15.96 4.56 -10.98
CA ASP A 128 16.42 4.59 -12.36
C ASP A 128 17.22 3.33 -12.64
N ARG A 129 16.92 2.69 -13.73
CA ARG A 129 17.64 1.51 -14.18
C ARG A 129 18.89 1.88 -14.96
#